data_6c432e5fc76c3d18376f6b1ae71020b5
#
_entry.id   6c432e5fc76c3d18376f6b1ae71020b5
#
_cell.length_a   1.000
_cell.length_b   1.000
_cell.length_c   1.000
_cell.angle_alpha   90.00
_cell.angle_beta   90.00
_cell.angle_gamma   90.00
#
_symmetry.space_group_name_H-M   'P 1'
#
loop_
_entity.id
_entity.type
_entity.pdbx_description
1 polymer ?
#
loop_
_entity_poly.entity_id
_entity_poly.type
_entity_poly.pdbx_seq_one_letter_code
_entity_poly.pdbx_strand_id
1 'polypeptide(L)'
;YEIRNCDWSSDVCSSDLGKNSFILVSNEGTGDVTPATVQGKIDQHKPDLVILDYHQLFNDNKRSMSEVERNRNISREFKLLAVSNNIPVIDITAATADDISDQDEPPMMSQVAWSKAIEYDADMAMAIHRYPGTNMIEVVSRKNRHGQDFDFYLDWDINRGVITPIYENLPNMKDDNA
;
A
#
# COMPACT_ATOMS: atom_id res chain seq x y z
N TYR A 1 14.13 -10.73 18.45
CA TYR A 1 14.51 -10.27 17.10
C TYR A 1 15.34 -9.00 17.27
N GLU A 2 16.64 -9.08 17.10
CA GLU A 2 17.49 -7.90 16.94
C GLU A 2 17.10 -7.27 15.60
N ILE A 3 16.45 -6.12 15.64
CA ILE A 3 16.50 -5.18 14.51
C ILE A 3 17.96 -4.73 14.47
N ARG A 4 18.78 -5.40 13.68
CA ARG A 4 20.14 -4.92 13.42
C ARG A 4 19.97 -3.57 12.78
N ASN A 5 20.65 -2.57 13.32
CA ASN A 5 20.77 -1.25 12.71
C ASN A 5 21.22 -1.45 11.25
N CYS A 6 20.26 -1.42 10.33
CA CYS A 6 20.59 -1.13 8.95
C CYS A 6 21.14 0.28 8.96
N ASP A 7 22.38 0.44 8.53
CA ASP A 7 22.94 1.76 8.29
C ASP A 7 22.08 2.39 7.18
N TRP A 8 21.21 3.32 7.58
CA TRP A 8 20.27 4.02 6.70
C TRP A 8 20.97 4.80 5.57
N SER A 9 22.31 4.86 5.61
CA SER A 9 23.15 5.49 4.58
C SER A 9 23.49 4.55 3.41
N SER A 10 23.25 3.24 3.54
CA SER A 10 23.49 2.26 2.48
C SER A 10 22.15 1.75 1.94
N ASP A 11 21.91 1.93 0.66
CA ASP A 11 20.69 1.57 -0.07
C ASP A 11 20.37 0.06 -0.07
N VAL A 12 21.08 -0.78 0.70
CA VAL A 12 20.92 -2.23 0.66
C VAL A 12 21.01 -2.85 2.05
N CYS A 13 19.90 -3.39 2.53
CA CYS A 13 19.90 -4.30 3.68
C CYS A 13 19.98 -5.75 3.17
N SER A 14 21.19 -6.31 3.11
CA SER A 14 21.49 -7.55 2.38
C SER A 14 21.72 -8.77 3.26
N SER A 15 21.19 -8.88 4.49
CA SER A 15 21.73 -9.91 5.38
C SER A 15 21.01 -11.26 5.41
N ASP A 16 19.72 -11.41 5.06
CA ASP A 16 19.07 -12.71 5.31
C ASP A 16 18.02 -13.20 4.29
N LEU A 17 17.90 -12.55 3.12
CA LEU A 17 16.92 -12.92 2.10
C LEU A 17 17.45 -13.92 1.03
N GLY A 18 18.60 -14.54 1.28
CA GLY A 18 19.21 -15.49 0.34
C GLY A 18 19.66 -14.81 -0.96
N LYS A 19 19.13 -15.27 -2.11
CA LYS A 19 19.42 -14.65 -3.42
C LYS A 19 18.55 -13.42 -3.72
N ASN A 20 17.55 -13.14 -2.89
CA ASN A 20 16.64 -12.03 -3.05
C ASN A 20 17.17 -10.80 -2.28
N SER A 21 17.19 -9.65 -2.91
CA SER A 21 17.60 -8.40 -2.25
C SER A 21 16.36 -7.56 -1.96
N PHE A 22 16.30 -7.02 -0.75
CA PHE A 22 15.33 -6.00 -0.36
C PHE A 22 16.06 -4.65 -0.33
N ILE A 23 15.57 -3.69 -1.10
CA ILE A 23 16.15 -2.36 -1.21
C ILE A 23 15.16 -1.37 -0.61
N LEU A 24 15.54 -0.74 0.50
CA LEU A 24 14.78 0.32 1.12
C LEU A 24 15.33 1.67 0.68
N VAL A 25 14.48 2.49 0.08
CA VAL A 25 14.82 3.86 -0.30
C VAL A 25 14.06 4.81 0.61
N SER A 26 14.76 5.56 1.44
CA SER A 26 14.16 6.63 2.25
C SER A 26 14.36 7.99 1.60
N ASN A 27 13.50 8.95 1.98
CA ASN A 27 13.54 10.31 1.46
C ASN A 27 14.48 11.24 2.26
N GLU A 28 15.27 10.72 3.19
CA GLU A 28 16.10 11.55 4.05
C GLU A 28 17.16 12.31 3.24
N GLY A 29 16.97 13.61 3.13
CA GLY A 29 17.95 14.55 2.56
C GLY A 29 17.96 14.72 1.04
N THR A 30 17.04 14.13 0.29
CA THR A 30 17.07 14.16 -1.20
C THR A 30 16.04 15.08 -1.85
N GLY A 31 15.23 15.81 -1.09
CA GLY A 31 14.18 16.67 -1.64
C GLY A 31 12.88 15.90 -1.95
N ASP A 32 12.08 16.42 -2.88
CA ASP A 32 10.78 15.84 -3.22
C ASP A 32 10.92 14.47 -3.90
N VAL A 33 10.19 13.47 -3.39
CA VAL A 33 10.05 12.17 -4.06
C VAL A 33 8.97 12.27 -5.13
N THR A 34 9.32 11.91 -6.32
CA THR A 34 8.44 11.98 -7.49
C THR A 34 8.43 10.65 -8.24
N PRO A 35 7.46 10.37 -9.10
CA PRO A 35 7.51 9.20 -9.97
C PRO A 35 8.79 9.11 -10.81
N ALA A 36 9.39 10.24 -11.18
CA ALA A 36 10.67 10.24 -11.90
C ALA A 36 11.85 9.75 -11.04
N THR A 37 11.87 10.06 -9.73
CA THR A 37 12.88 9.53 -8.82
C THR A 37 12.71 8.02 -8.62
N VAL A 38 11.46 7.54 -8.56
CA VAL A 38 11.17 6.09 -8.52
C VAL A 38 11.66 5.40 -9.80
N GLN A 39 11.41 5.98 -10.98
CA GLN A 39 11.93 5.45 -12.25
C GLN A 39 13.46 5.34 -12.24
N GLY A 40 14.16 6.36 -11.74
CA GLY A 40 15.62 6.30 -11.58
C GLY A 40 16.10 5.14 -10.71
N LYS A 41 15.38 4.84 -9.61
CA LYS A 41 15.69 3.70 -8.76
C LYS A 41 15.37 2.36 -9.42
N ILE A 42 14.29 2.28 -10.18
CA ILE A 42 13.97 1.09 -11.00
C ILE A 42 15.07 0.84 -12.02
N ASP A 43 15.56 1.88 -12.69
CA ASP A 43 16.62 1.77 -13.68
C ASP A 43 17.94 1.31 -13.07
N GLN A 44 18.24 1.77 -11.86
CA GLN A 44 19.43 1.43 -11.11
C GLN A 44 19.41 -0.02 -10.61
N HIS A 45 18.28 -0.46 -10.04
CA HIS A 45 18.21 -1.70 -9.25
C HIS A 45 17.48 -2.84 -9.96
N LYS A 46 16.68 -2.53 -11.01
CA LYS A 46 15.89 -3.52 -11.78
C LYS A 46 15.08 -4.47 -10.88
N PRO A 47 14.22 -3.94 -10.01
CA PRO A 47 13.45 -4.75 -9.09
C PRO A 47 12.36 -5.56 -9.79
N ASP A 48 11.96 -6.68 -9.19
CA ASP A 48 10.81 -7.48 -9.62
C ASP A 48 9.47 -6.97 -9.08
N LEU A 49 9.50 -6.12 -8.05
CA LEU A 49 8.34 -5.51 -7.40
C LEU A 49 8.74 -4.15 -6.81
N VAL A 50 7.86 -3.18 -6.93
CA VAL A 50 7.98 -1.87 -6.25
C VAL A 50 6.84 -1.70 -5.26
N ILE A 51 7.16 -1.27 -4.04
CA ILE A 51 6.18 -0.90 -3.01
C ILE A 51 6.40 0.57 -2.67
N LEU A 52 5.33 1.35 -2.75
CA LEU A 52 5.30 2.79 -2.47
C LEU A 52 4.56 3.02 -1.15
N ASP A 53 5.26 3.40 -0.11
CA ASP A 53 4.69 3.64 1.22
C ASP A 53 4.95 5.10 1.64
N TYR A 54 3.97 5.93 1.46
CA TYR A 54 2.62 5.82 0.92
C TYR A 54 2.33 6.96 -0.08
N HIS A 55 1.26 6.85 -0.85
CA HIS A 55 0.91 7.72 -1.99
C HIS A 55 1.01 9.22 -1.70
N GLN A 56 0.52 9.66 -0.54
CA GLN A 56 0.45 11.07 -0.19
C GLN A 56 1.82 11.74 0.04
N LEU A 57 2.89 10.95 0.17
CA LEU A 57 4.27 11.48 0.31
C LEU A 57 4.88 11.89 -1.03
N PHE A 58 4.28 11.48 -2.13
CA PHE A 58 4.81 11.78 -3.47
C PHE A 58 4.34 13.14 -3.97
N ASN A 59 5.24 13.81 -4.68
CA ASN A 59 4.93 15.01 -5.45
C ASN A 59 4.91 14.67 -6.95
N ASP A 60 4.10 15.40 -7.72
CA ASP A 60 4.16 15.27 -9.16
C ASP A 60 5.33 16.09 -9.74
N ASN A 61 5.76 15.73 -10.96
CA ASN A 61 6.78 16.48 -11.70
C ASN A 61 6.24 17.79 -12.29
N LYS A 62 4.95 18.04 -12.10
CA LYS A 62 4.24 19.23 -12.59
C LYS A 62 3.87 20.08 -11.39
N ARG A 63 3.89 21.40 -11.55
CA ARG A 63 3.36 22.30 -10.53
C ARG A 63 1.83 22.29 -10.61
N SER A 64 1.22 21.24 -10.05
CA SER A 64 -0.23 21.13 -9.98
C SER A 64 -0.82 22.22 -9.09
N MET A 65 -1.96 22.79 -9.52
CA MET A 65 -2.62 23.89 -8.82
C MET A 65 -3.49 23.38 -7.65
N SER A 66 -3.81 22.08 -7.62
CA SER A 66 -4.62 21.47 -6.57
C SER A 66 -4.10 20.08 -6.17
N GLU A 67 -4.39 19.68 -4.94
CA GLU A 67 -4.09 18.34 -4.44
C GLU A 67 -4.75 17.23 -5.28
N VAL A 68 -5.98 17.44 -5.69
CA VAL A 68 -6.72 16.49 -6.55
C VAL A 68 -6.00 16.28 -7.87
N GLU A 69 -5.54 17.36 -8.50
CA GLU A 69 -4.79 17.28 -9.75
C GLU A 69 -3.43 16.59 -9.55
N ARG A 70 -2.71 16.95 -8.47
CA ARG A 70 -1.44 16.33 -8.10
C ARG A 70 -1.58 14.81 -7.97
N ASN A 71 -2.51 14.35 -7.14
CA ASN A 71 -2.69 12.92 -6.88
C ASN A 71 -3.17 12.16 -8.13
N ARG A 72 -3.98 12.80 -8.98
CA ARG A 72 -4.34 12.22 -10.28
C ARG A 72 -3.12 12.04 -11.19
N ASN A 73 -2.23 13.02 -11.24
CA ASN A 73 -1.02 12.94 -12.05
C ASN A 73 -0.08 11.84 -11.52
N ILE A 74 0.12 11.77 -10.21
CA ILE A 74 0.95 10.75 -9.54
C ILE A 74 0.42 9.35 -9.83
N SER A 75 -0.88 9.10 -9.62
CA SER A 75 -1.52 7.81 -9.90
C SER A 75 -1.30 7.39 -11.36
N ARG A 76 -1.53 8.32 -12.29
CA ARG A 76 -1.32 8.07 -13.71
C ARG A 76 0.14 7.77 -14.06
N GLU A 77 1.08 8.50 -13.46
CA GLU A 77 2.52 8.28 -13.68
C GLU A 77 2.96 6.92 -13.11
N PHE A 78 2.48 6.51 -11.94
CA PHE A 78 2.77 5.17 -11.38
C PHE A 78 2.19 4.04 -12.24
N LYS A 79 0.98 4.22 -12.79
CA LYS A 79 0.44 3.25 -13.75
C LYS A 79 1.32 3.11 -14.99
N LEU A 80 1.77 4.24 -15.55
CA LEU A 80 2.66 4.24 -16.72
C LEU A 80 4.01 3.60 -16.39
N LEU A 81 4.55 3.87 -15.19
CA LEU A 81 5.79 3.29 -14.70
C LEU A 81 5.69 1.75 -14.61
N ALA A 82 4.61 1.23 -14.02
CA ALA A 82 4.37 -0.20 -13.93
C ALA A 82 4.32 -0.85 -15.33
N VAL A 83 3.58 -0.24 -16.25
CA VAL A 83 3.41 -0.76 -17.62
C VAL A 83 4.71 -0.68 -18.41
N SER A 84 5.42 0.46 -18.39
CA SER A 84 6.64 0.66 -19.19
C SER A 84 7.80 -0.22 -18.76
N ASN A 85 7.90 -0.52 -17.46
CA ASN A 85 8.93 -1.41 -16.92
C ASN A 85 8.50 -2.87 -16.85
N ASN A 86 7.22 -3.17 -17.11
CA ASN A 86 6.63 -4.50 -16.98
C ASN A 86 6.86 -5.12 -15.59
N ILE A 87 6.66 -4.32 -14.54
CA ILE A 87 6.78 -4.73 -13.15
C ILE A 87 5.52 -4.38 -12.35
N PRO A 88 5.12 -5.19 -11.36
CA PRO A 88 4.06 -4.83 -10.44
C PRO A 88 4.49 -3.66 -9.54
N VAL A 89 3.53 -2.75 -9.28
CA VAL A 89 3.69 -1.64 -8.34
C VAL A 89 2.55 -1.73 -7.33
N ILE A 90 2.88 -1.78 -6.06
CA ILE A 90 1.93 -1.68 -4.95
C ILE A 90 2.01 -0.25 -4.41
N ASP A 91 0.92 0.48 -4.50
CA ASP A 91 0.80 1.85 -4.00
C ASP A 91 -0.10 1.85 -2.77
N ILE A 92 0.46 2.17 -1.61
CA ILE A 92 -0.26 2.20 -0.33
C ILE A 92 -0.87 3.60 -0.18
N THR A 93 -2.13 3.66 0.20
CA THR A 93 -2.81 4.94 0.46
C THR A 93 -3.61 4.88 1.75
N ALA A 94 -3.69 6.00 2.46
CA ALA A 94 -4.51 6.11 3.66
C ALA A 94 -5.96 6.40 3.31
N ALA A 95 -6.89 5.76 4.02
CA ALA A 95 -8.29 6.16 4.04
C ALA A 95 -8.47 7.36 4.96
N THR A 96 -9.35 8.29 4.61
CA THR A 96 -9.64 9.48 5.41
C THR A 96 -10.59 9.15 6.55
N ALA A 97 -10.24 9.55 7.77
CA ALA A 97 -11.01 9.24 8.99
C ALA A 97 -12.40 9.90 9.00
N ASP A 98 -12.57 11.03 8.31
CA ASP A 98 -13.83 11.78 8.31
C ASP A 98 -14.98 11.05 7.59
N ASP A 99 -14.64 10.11 6.72
CA ASP A 99 -15.62 9.32 5.95
C ASP A 99 -15.84 7.90 6.53
N ILE A 100 -15.08 7.51 7.56
CA ILE A 100 -15.24 6.22 8.23
C ILE A 100 -16.30 6.40 9.32
N SER A 101 -17.56 6.33 8.93
CA SER A 101 -18.69 6.44 9.86
C SER A 101 -18.89 5.20 10.72
N ASP A 102 -18.29 4.08 10.34
CA ASP A 102 -18.37 2.82 11.06
C ASP A 102 -16.96 2.22 11.21
N GLN A 103 -16.51 2.08 12.47
CA GLN A 103 -15.19 1.51 12.78
C GLN A 103 -15.15 -0.02 12.64
N ASP A 104 -16.29 -0.62 12.33
CA ASP A 104 -16.47 -2.07 12.26
C ASP A 104 -16.48 -2.61 10.82
N GLU A 105 -16.26 -1.76 9.80
CA GLU A 105 -16.24 -2.20 8.41
C GLU A 105 -14.97 -1.76 7.66
N PRO A 106 -14.47 -2.59 6.72
CA PRO A 106 -13.37 -2.20 5.84
C PRO A 106 -13.70 -0.98 4.99
N PRO A 107 -12.78 -0.04 4.81
CA PRO A 107 -13.03 1.19 4.06
C PRO A 107 -13.46 0.91 2.62
N MET A 108 -14.40 1.73 2.15
CA MET A 108 -14.84 1.74 0.76
C MET A 108 -13.88 2.57 -0.10
N MET A 109 -13.86 2.30 -1.42
CA MET A 109 -13.04 3.10 -2.36
C MET A 109 -13.37 4.59 -2.29
N SER A 110 -14.62 4.97 -2.04
CA SER A 110 -15.05 6.37 -1.91
C SER A 110 -14.42 7.09 -0.71
N GLN A 111 -13.97 6.34 0.30
CA GLN A 111 -13.33 6.85 1.53
C GLN A 111 -11.82 7.04 1.39
N VAL A 112 -11.25 6.67 0.27
CA VAL A 112 -9.85 6.97 -0.05
C VAL A 112 -9.79 8.38 -0.63
N ALA A 113 -8.97 9.25 -0.07
CA ALA A 113 -8.75 10.58 -0.60
C ALA A 113 -8.35 10.48 -2.10
N TRP A 114 -9.03 11.28 -2.95
CA TRP A 114 -8.81 11.31 -4.41
C TRP A 114 -9.11 9.98 -5.13
N SER A 115 -9.99 9.16 -4.56
CA SER A 115 -10.30 7.79 -4.93
C SER A 115 -10.56 7.55 -6.41
N LYS A 116 -11.23 8.47 -7.11
CA LYS A 116 -11.59 8.26 -8.52
C LYS A 116 -10.39 8.06 -9.44
N ALA A 117 -9.32 8.81 -9.24
CA ALA A 117 -8.13 8.66 -10.09
C ALA A 117 -7.42 7.33 -9.83
N ILE A 118 -7.19 7.02 -8.54
CA ILE A 118 -6.58 5.76 -8.10
C ILE A 118 -7.45 4.58 -8.54
N GLU A 119 -8.78 4.69 -8.39
CA GLU A 119 -9.71 3.68 -8.84
C GLU A 119 -9.62 3.41 -10.35
N TYR A 120 -9.49 4.44 -11.18
CA TYR A 120 -9.37 4.26 -12.63
C TYR A 120 -8.04 3.62 -13.03
N ASP A 121 -6.94 4.01 -12.43
CA ASP A 121 -5.60 3.58 -12.83
C ASP A 121 -5.22 2.21 -12.26
N ALA A 122 -5.67 1.85 -11.05
CA ALA A 122 -5.38 0.56 -10.43
C ALA A 122 -6.05 -0.61 -11.18
N ASP A 123 -5.34 -1.73 -11.31
CA ASP A 123 -5.90 -2.99 -11.80
C ASP A 123 -6.57 -3.77 -10.68
N MET A 124 -6.04 -3.64 -9.46
CA MET A 124 -6.58 -4.22 -8.23
C MET A 124 -6.52 -3.16 -7.13
N ALA A 125 -7.55 -3.10 -6.30
CA ALA A 125 -7.58 -2.32 -5.08
C ALA A 125 -8.06 -3.18 -3.92
N MET A 126 -7.32 -3.17 -2.82
CA MET A 126 -7.66 -3.89 -1.60
C MET A 126 -7.79 -2.92 -0.44
N ALA A 127 -8.81 -3.11 0.38
CA ALA A 127 -8.96 -2.45 1.66
C ALA A 127 -8.47 -3.39 2.76
N ILE A 128 -7.72 -2.84 3.72
CA ILE A 128 -7.25 -3.56 4.89
C ILE A 128 -7.89 -2.90 6.11
N HIS A 129 -8.57 -3.68 6.90
CA HIS A 129 -9.24 -3.24 8.12
C HIS A 129 -8.78 -4.06 9.31
N ARG A 130 -8.47 -3.39 10.42
CA ARG A 130 -8.17 -4.03 11.69
C ARG A 130 -9.31 -3.77 12.66
N TYR A 131 -9.91 -4.82 13.18
CA TYR A 131 -10.98 -4.73 14.16
C TYR A 131 -10.45 -4.27 15.53
N PRO A 132 -10.99 -3.19 16.12
CA PRO A 132 -10.53 -2.66 17.38
C PRO A 132 -10.63 -3.71 18.51
N GLY A 133 -9.61 -3.77 19.36
CA GLY A 133 -9.59 -4.71 20.51
C GLY A 133 -9.31 -6.18 20.14
N THR A 134 -9.10 -6.48 18.87
CA THR A 134 -8.78 -7.83 18.38
C THR A 134 -7.43 -7.88 17.67
N ASN A 135 -6.97 -9.08 17.34
CA ASN A 135 -5.84 -9.30 16.45
C ASN A 135 -6.29 -9.48 14.99
N MET A 136 -7.59 -9.39 14.73
CA MET A 136 -8.15 -9.72 13.42
C MET A 136 -7.98 -8.59 12.44
N ILE A 137 -7.51 -8.94 11.25
CA ILE A 137 -7.45 -8.10 10.08
C ILE A 137 -8.33 -8.71 9.00
N GLU A 138 -9.14 -7.90 8.36
CA GLU A 138 -9.87 -8.24 7.15
C GLU A 138 -9.22 -7.58 5.95
N VAL A 139 -9.06 -8.34 4.87
CA VAL A 139 -8.59 -7.85 3.57
C VAL A 139 -9.69 -8.08 2.56
N VAL A 140 -10.20 -6.99 1.98
CA VAL A 140 -11.31 -7.02 1.04
C VAL A 140 -10.89 -6.46 -0.31
N SER A 141 -11.19 -7.17 -1.38
CA SER A 141 -11.10 -6.64 -2.74
C SER A 141 -12.16 -5.56 -2.95
N ARG A 142 -11.75 -4.37 -3.30
CA ARG A 142 -12.64 -3.27 -3.70
C ARG A 142 -12.67 -3.06 -5.20
N LYS A 143 -11.70 -3.63 -5.88
CA LYS A 143 -11.62 -3.71 -7.35
C LYS A 143 -10.71 -4.86 -7.73
N ASN A 144 -11.15 -5.67 -8.66
CA ASN A 144 -10.33 -6.70 -9.28
C ASN A 144 -10.65 -6.78 -10.79
N ARG A 145 -9.81 -6.14 -11.61
CA ARG A 145 -10.07 -6.05 -13.07
C ARG A 145 -9.95 -7.39 -13.78
N HIS A 146 -9.15 -8.31 -13.25
CA HIS A 146 -8.80 -9.56 -13.92
C HIS A 146 -9.29 -10.81 -13.21
N GLY A 147 -10.07 -10.68 -12.13
CA GLY A 147 -10.57 -11.80 -11.36
C GLY A 147 -11.88 -11.51 -10.65
N GLN A 148 -12.28 -12.43 -9.78
CA GLN A 148 -13.42 -12.25 -8.90
C GLN A 148 -13.02 -11.42 -7.69
N ASP A 149 -13.99 -10.74 -7.07
CA ASP A 149 -13.80 -10.13 -5.77
C ASP A 149 -13.57 -11.20 -4.72
N PHE A 150 -12.80 -10.85 -3.70
CA PHE A 150 -12.44 -11.74 -2.60
C PHE A 150 -12.39 -10.98 -1.29
N ASP A 151 -12.59 -11.71 -0.22
CA ASP A 151 -12.31 -11.30 1.14
C ASP A 151 -11.65 -12.45 1.91
N PHE A 152 -10.79 -12.13 2.83
CA PHE A 152 -10.17 -13.09 3.74
C PHE A 152 -9.71 -12.42 5.03
N TYR A 153 -9.49 -13.25 6.06
CA TYR A 153 -9.16 -12.80 7.39
C TYR A 153 -7.81 -13.32 7.84
N LEU A 154 -7.10 -12.47 8.60
CA LEU A 154 -5.79 -12.76 9.15
C LEU A 154 -5.80 -12.49 10.65
N ASP A 155 -5.09 -13.31 11.42
CA ASP A 155 -4.72 -13.03 12.81
C ASP A 155 -3.33 -12.37 12.83
N TRP A 156 -3.25 -11.18 13.41
CA TRP A 156 -2.00 -10.42 13.52
C TRP A 156 -1.58 -10.25 14.97
N ASP A 157 -0.68 -11.10 15.44
CA ASP A 157 0.02 -10.88 16.71
C ASP A 157 1.05 -9.77 16.53
N ILE A 158 0.65 -8.54 16.81
CA ILE A 158 1.50 -7.36 16.64
C ILE A 158 2.74 -7.40 17.56
N ASN A 159 2.64 -8.04 18.73
CA ASN A 159 3.76 -8.11 19.68
C ASN A 159 4.87 -9.03 19.18
N ARG A 160 4.52 -10.02 18.39
CA ARG A 160 5.45 -10.99 17.80
C ARG A 160 5.76 -10.71 16.34
N GLY A 161 5.04 -9.77 15.69
CA GLY A 161 5.17 -9.49 14.27
C GLY A 161 4.75 -10.69 13.39
N VAL A 162 3.83 -11.52 13.87
CA VAL A 162 3.40 -12.74 13.16
C VAL A 162 2.00 -12.52 12.61
N ILE A 163 1.82 -12.85 11.33
CA ILE A 163 0.53 -12.82 10.63
C ILE A 163 0.22 -14.25 10.18
N THR A 164 -0.97 -14.75 10.52
CA THR A 164 -1.44 -16.08 10.12
C THR A 164 -2.82 -16.00 9.48
N PRO A 165 -3.11 -16.81 8.45
CA PRO A 165 -4.44 -16.82 7.85
C PRO A 165 -5.45 -17.50 8.76
N ILE A 166 -6.68 -16.98 8.78
CA ILE A 166 -7.83 -17.58 9.48
C ILE A 166 -8.64 -18.34 8.43
N TYR A 167 -8.71 -19.67 8.56
CA TYR A 167 -9.42 -20.53 7.61
C TYR A 167 -10.79 -21.00 8.10
N GLU A 168 -11.05 -20.98 9.42
CA GLU A 168 -12.28 -21.50 10.01
C GLU A 168 -12.78 -20.61 11.15
N ASN A 169 -14.12 -20.60 11.36
CA ASN A 169 -14.80 -19.92 12.45
C ASN A 169 -14.54 -18.41 12.54
N LEU A 170 -14.98 -17.70 11.51
CA LEU A 170 -15.14 -16.26 11.62
C LEU A 170 -16.11 -15.98 12.79
N PRO A 171 -15.74 -15.16 13.78
CA PRO A 171 -16.68 -14.75 14.81
C PRO A 171 -17.87 -14.08 14.11
N ASN A 172 -19.09 -14.49 14.44
CA ASN A 172 -20.33 -13.84 14.01
C ASN A 172 -20.35 -12.41 14.55
N MET A 173 -19.71 -11.48 13.86
CA MET A 173 -19.66 -10.07 14.26
C MET A 173 -20.98 -9.33 13.98
N LYS A 174 -21.97 -10.00 13.40
CA LYS A 174 -23.27 -9.38 13.05
C LYS A 174 -24.37 -9.56 14.12
N ASP A 175 -24.15 -10.28 15.19
CA ASP A 175 -25.22 -10.67 16.13
C ASP A 175 -25.25 -9.89 17.45
N ASP A 176 -24.35 -8.92 17.70
CA ASP A 176 -24.30 -8.19 18.98
C ASP A 176 -25.14 -6.88 19.00
N ASN A 177 -26.00 -6.64 18.01
CA ASN A 177 -26.98 -5.55 18.04
C ASN A 177 -28.41 -6.09 17.85
N ALA A 178 -28.94 -6.76 18.87
CA ALA A 178 -30.37 -7.01 19.05
C ALA A 178 -30.85 -6.37 20.37
#